data_6133e884a85d3b8c29820aaaf318877b
#
_entry.id   6133e884a85d3b8c29820aaaf318877b
#
_cell.length_a   1.000
_cell.length_b   1.000
_cell.length_c   1.000
_cell.angle_alpha   90.00
_cell.angle_beta   90.00
_cell.angle_gamma   90.00
#
_symmetry.space_group_name_H-M   'P 1'
#
loop_
_entity.id
_entity.type
_entity.pdbx_description
1 polymer ?
#
loop_
_entity_poly.entity_id
_entity_poly.type
_entity_poly.pdbx_seq_one_letter_code
_entity_poly.pdbx_strand_id
1 'polypeptide(L)'
;FEYKTCSVCGCLQIAEIPSNFSKYYPKNYYSLQIAERKKSRFLRDYMRKSVALYNIQGKGVIGWFLAFFKDPDPMHLVYRRVGLKVSDRLLDVGGGAGAHVLSLFRIGFRRVMSVDPYISRDVLSGNEIIAKKSELYDIHGQYDLITFHHSLEHMPSQARVMEKAAELIGPEGRILIRIP
;
A
#
# COMPACT_ATOMS: atom_id res chain seq x y z
N PHE A 1 -7.01 -25.83 -8.81
CA PHE A 1 -5.60 -25.54 -9.10
C PHE A 1 -4.73 -26.65 -8.52
N GLU A 2 -3.68 -27.02 -9.23
CA GLU A 2 -2.65 -27.95 -8.76
C GLU A 2 -1.54 -27.17 -8.08
N TYR A 3 -1.02 -27.68 -6.97
CA TYR A 3 0.08 -27.09 -6.23
C TYR A 3 1.26 -28.05 -6.12
N LYS A 4 2.47 -27.52 -6.12
CA LYS A 4 3.72 -28.26 -5.95
C LYS A 4 4.47 -27.76 -4.72
N THR A 5 5.04 -28.66 -3.96
CA THR A 5 5.90 -28.35 -2.84
C THR A 5 7.35 -28.41 -3.28
N CYS A 6 8.13 -27.37 -3.01
CA CYS A 6 9.57 -27.38 -3.26
C CYS A 6 10.26 -28.41 -2.36
N SER A 7 11.00 -29.33 -2.95
CA SER A 7 11.72 -30.39 -2.21
C SER A 7 12.89 -29.85 -1.36
N VAL A 8 13.34 -28.62 -1.65
CA VAL A 8 14.49 -28.00 -0.95
C VAL A 8 14.05 -27.20 0.28
N CYS A 9 13.01 -26.37 0.15
CA CYS A 9 12.61 -25.45 1.22
C CYS A 9 11.17 -25.64 1.73
N GLY A 10 10.42 -26.61 1.19
CA GLY A 10 9.03 -26.86 1.58
C GLY A 10 8.02 -25.81 1.10
N CYS A 11 8.43 -24.80 0.35
CA CYS A 11 7.54 -23.75 -0.14
C CYS A 11 6.47 -24.33 -1.06
N LEU A 12 5.21 -24.01 -0.81
CA LEU A 12 4.07 -24.38 -1.65
C LEU A 12 3.89 -23.36 -2.77
N GLN A 13 3.81 -23.83 -3.99
CA GLN A 13 3.65 -23.01 -5.19
C GLN A 13 2.55 -23.58 -6.09
N ILE A 14 1.83 -22.68 -6.79
CA ILE A 14 0.92 -23.12 -7.84
C ILE A 14 1.72 -23.76 -8.98
N ALA A 15 1.27 -24.91 -9.46
CA ALA A 15 1.98 -25.67 -10.50
C ALA A 15 1.98 -24.95 -11.85
N GLU A 16 0.85 -24.31 -12.17
CA GLU A 16 0.65 -23.55 -13.40
C GLU A 16 -0.05 -22.24 -13.09
N ILE A 17 0.60 -21.14 -13.49
CA ILE A 17 0.07 -19.78 -13.29
C ILE A 17 -1.04 -19.57 -14.34
N PRO A 18 -2.29 -19.22 -13.95
CA PRO A 18 -3.37 -18.98 -14.89
C PRO A 18 -3.01 -17.86 -15.89
N SER A 19 -3.21 -18.11 -17.18
CA SER A 19 -2.95 -17.12 -18.24
C SER A 19 -3.88 -15.92 -18.21
N ASN A 20 -5.06 -16.06 -17.57
CA ASN A 20 -6.08 -15.02 -17.50
C ASN A 20 -6.40 -14.66 -16.05
N PHE A 21 -5.52 -13.86 -15.42
CA PHE A 21 -5.71 -13.36 -14.06
C PHE A 21 -6.92 -12.44 -13.92
N SER A 22 -7.30 -11.70 -14.96
CA SER A 22 -8.42 -10.74 -14.91
C SER A 22 -9.75 -11.42 -14.58
N LYS A 23 -9.89 -12.73 -14.87
CA LYS A 23 -11.06 -13.53 -14.50
C LYS A 23 -11.29 -13.62 -13.00
N TYR A 24 -10.21 -13.52 -12.18
CA TYR A 24 -10.26 -13.61 -10.72
C TYR A 24 -10.44 -12.26 -10.05
N TYR A 25 -10.44 -11.16 -10.83
CA TYR A 25 -10.69 -9.80 -10.36
C TYR A 25 -11.96 -9.24 -11.01
N PRO A 26 -13.15 -9.67 -10.57
CA PRO A 26 -14.39 -9.14 -11.13
C PRO A 26 -14.49 -7.63 -10.86
N LYS A 27 -15.22 -6.89 -11.72
CA LYS A 27 -15.37 -5.43 -11.64
C LYS A 27 -15.86 -4.91 -10.29
N ASN A 28 -16.55 -5.74 -9.52
CA ASN A 28 -17.03 -5.44 -8.17
C ASN A 28 -16.09 -5.93 -7.04
N TYR A 29 -14.87 -6.35 -7.38
CA TYR A 29 -13.89 -6.76 -6.37
C TYR A 29 -13.60 -5.61 -5.41
N TYR A 30 -13.67 -5.87 -4.09
CA TYR A 30 -13.70 -4.84 -3.06
C TYR A 30 -12.52 -3.86 -3.11
N SER A 31 -11.31 -4.34 -3.44
CA SER A 31 -10.10 -3.50 -3.51
C SER A 31 -10.06 -2.60 -4.73
N LEU A 32 -10.84 -2.90 -5.78
CA LEU A 32 -10.92 -2.11 -7.00
C LEU A 32 -11.99 -1.01 -6.92
N GLN A 33 -12.78 -0.97 -5.84
CA GLN A 33 -13.82 0.03 -5.65
C GLN A 33 -13.23 1.32 -5.08
N ILE A 34 -13.57 2.44 -5.72
CA ILE A 34 -13.17 3.77 -5.24
C ILE A 34 -13.91 4.05 -3.92
N ALA A 35 -13.16 4.30 -2.85
CA ALA A 35 -13.75 4.62 -1.55
C ALA A 35 -14.55 5.93 -1.61
N GLU A 36 -15.84 5.86 -1.30
CA GLU A 36 -16.70 7.04 -1.24
C GLU A 36 -16.20 8.07 -0.22
N ARG A 37 -16.36 9.35 -0.58
CA ARG A 37 -15.99 10.48 0.29
C ARG A 37 -17.00 10.61 1.42
N LYS A 38 -16.70 10.08 2.61
CA LYS A 38 -17.51 10.34 3.81
C LYS A 38 -17.47 11.83 4.16
N LYS A 39 -18.63 12.41 4.55
CA LYS A 39 -18.72 13.81 5.02
C LYS A 39 -17.70 14.04 6.15
N SER A 40 -16.82 15.02 5.96
CA SER A 40 -15.80 15.40 6.94
C SER A 40 -16.48 16.00 8.19
N ARG A 41 -16.02 15.58 9.36
CA ARG A 41 -16.28 16.23 10.65
C ARG A 41 -14.93 16.76 11.14
N PHE A 42 -14.67 18.02 10.90
CA PHE A 42 -13.36 18.67 11.08
C PHE A 42 -12.64 18.27 12.38
N LEU A 43 -13.29 18.38 13.52
CA LEU A 43 -12.68 18.05 14.82
C LEU A 43 -12.32 16.57 14.93
N ARG A 44 -13.21 15.67 14.51
CA ARG A 44 -12.99 14.23 14.54
C ARG A 44 -11.85 13.82 13.60
N ASP A 45 -11.78 14.42 12.43
CA ASP A 45 -10.75 14.13 11.44
C ASP A 45 -9.38 14.67 11.90
N TYR A 46 -9.36 15.83 12.56
CA TYR A 46 -8.17 16.36 13.21
C TYR A 46 -7.63 15.42 14.32
N MET A 47 -8.52 14.96 15.21
CA MET A 47 -8.14 14.03 16.28
C MET A 47 -7.62 12.71 15.71
N ARG A 48 -8.30 12.12 14.72
CA ARG A 48 -7.85 10.89 14.03
C ARG A 48 -6.49 11.06 13.38
N LYS A 49 -6.29 12.18 12.69
CA LYS A 49 -5.01 12.53 12.07
C LYS A 49 -3.89 12.63 13.12
N SER A 50 -4.14 13.31 14.23
CA SER A 50 -3.15 13.50 15.31
C SER A 50 -2.74 12.16 15.92
N VAL A 51 -3.71 11.27 16.21
CA VAL A 51 -3.43 9.92 16.71
C VAL A 51 -2.64 9.09 15.70
N ALA A 52 -3.05 9.11 14.42
CA ALA A 52 -2.38 8.35 13.37
C ALA A 52 -0.93 8.80 13.17
N LEU A 53 -0.69 10.11 13.13
CA LEU A 53 0.67 10.67 13.02
C LEU A 53 1.53 10.31 14.24
N TYR A 54 0.97 10.36 15.46
CA TYR A 54 1.68 9.92 16.64
C TYR A 54 2.02 8.42 16.57
N ASN A 55 1.07 7.58 16.17
CA ASN A 55 1.30 6.13 16.06
C ASN A 55 2.36 5.79 15.03
N ILE A 56 2.45 6.53 13.91
CA ILE A 56 3.44 6.29 12.85
C ILE A 56 4.79 6.91 13.21
N GLN A 57 4.82 8.15 13.71
CA GLN A 57 6.07 8.92 13.85
C GLN A 57 6.56 9.05 15.29
N GLY A 58 5.74 8.71 16.27
CA GLY A 58 6.07 8.90 17.69
C GLY A 58 6.12 10.35 18.15
N LYS A 59 5.56 11.29 17.36
CA LYS A 59 5.65 12.75 17.62
C LYS A 59 4.25 13.37 17.71
N GLY A 60 4.10 14.40 18.57
CA GLY A 60 2.88 15.19 18.70
C GLY A 60 2.14 14.93 20.03
N VAL A 61 2.09 15.97 20.88
CA VAL A 61 1.50 15.91 22.24
C VAL A 61 0.02 15.54 22.21
N ILE A 62 -0.74 16.15 21.29
CA ILE A 62 -2.18 15.87 21.16
C ILE A 62 -2.41 14.41 20.74
N GLY A 63 -1.64 13.92 19.77
CA GLY A 63 -1.72 12.53 19.32
C GLY A 63 -1.32 11.56 20.42
N TRP A 64 -0.28 11.86 21.18
CA TRP A 64 0.15 11.09 22.35
C TRP A 64 -0.98 10.97 23.38
N PHE A 65 -1.55 12.08 23.81
CA PHE A 65 -2.63 12.07 24.80
C PHE A 65 -3.86 11.28 24.33
N LEU A 66 -4.29 11.51 23.09
CA LEU A 66 -5.46 10.82 22.52
C LEU A 66 -5.23 9.33 22.25
N ALA A 67 -3.97 8.90 22.06
CA ALA A 67 -3.62 7.49 21.85
C ALA A 67 -3.82 6.64 23.11
N PHE A 68 -3.87 7.22 24.31
CA PHE A 68 -4.20 6.47 25.53
C PHE A 68 -5.63 5.92 25.52
N PHE A 69 -6.52 6.52 24.76
CA PHE A 69 -7.95 6.15 24.74
C PHE A 69 -8.34 5.33 23.51
N LYS A 70 -7.36 4.93 22.68
CA LYS A 70 -7.64 4.23 21.44
C LYS A 70 -6.51 3.30 21.05
N ASP A 71 -6.86 2.04 20.79
CA ASP A 71 -5.90 1.07 20.26
C ASP A 71 -5.33 1.57 18.92
N PRO A 72 -4.00 1.44 18.72
CA PRO A 72 -3.37 1.82 17.48
C PRO A 72 -3.78 0.89 16.34
N ASP A 73 -3.95 1.45 15.16
CA ASP A 73 -4.03 0.65 13.94
C ASP A 73 -2.73 -0.16 13.78
N PRO A 74 -2.79 -1.49 13.63
CA PRO A 74 -1.60 -2.33 13.49
C PRO A 74 -0.67 -1.86 12.36
N MET A 75 -1.22 -1.34 11.26
CA MET A 75 -0.41 -0.83 10.16
C MET A 75 0.36 0.44 10.52
N HIS A 76 -0.18 1.30 11.38
CA HIS A 76 0.56 2.47 11.87
C HIS A 76 1.79 2.05 12.67
N LEU A 77 1.70 0.97 13.46
CA LEU A 77 2.84 0.43 14.20
C LEU A 77 3.89 -0.19 13.25
N VAL A 78 3.46 -0.87 12.20
CA VAL A 78 4.37 -1.37 11.15
C VAL A 78 5.09 -0.21 10.48
N TYR A 79 4.39 0.84 10.08
CA TYR A 79 4.99 2.04 9.50
C TYR A 79 5.97 2.75 10.46
N ARG A 80 5.67 2.74 11.74
CA ARG A 80 6.60 3.24 12.77
C ARG A 80 7.88 2.41 12.81
N ARG A 81 7.78 1.09 12.76
CA ARG A 81 8.94 0.18 12.77
C ARG A 81 9.83 0.36 11.54
N VAL A 82 9.24 0.52 10.37
CA VAL A 82 10.00 0.82 9.15
C VAL A 82 10.42 2.27 9.03
N GLY A 83 10.06 3.12 10.00
CA GLY A 83 10.51 4.52 10.08
C GLY A 83 9.94 5.41 8.98
N LEU A 84 8.68 5.20 8.55
CA LEU A 84 8.01 6.02 7.53
C LEU A 84 7.92 7.47 7.98
N LYS A 85 8.42 8.40 7.16
CA LYS A 85 8.37 9.85 7.39
C LYS A 85 7.32 10.51 6.48
N VAL A 86 6.74 11.64 6.92
CA VAL A 86 5.75 12.40 6.11
C VAL A 86 6.35 12.90 4.79
N SER A 87 7.67 13.12 4.76
CA SER A 87 8.41 13.53 3.57
C SER A 87 8.66 12.40 2.57
N ASP A 88 8.56 11.15 3.00
CA ASP A 88 8.92 9.98 2.19
C ASP A 88 7.99 9.84 0.98
N ARG A 89 8.58 9.38 -0.13
CA ARG A 89 7.84 8.92 -1.32
C ARG A 89 7.50 7.45 -1.13
N LEU A 90 6.21 7.16 -1.08
CA LEU A 90 5.70 5.80 -0.93
C LEU A 90 5.00 5.35 -2.21
N LEU A 91 5.34 4.15 -2.65
CA LEU A 91 4.66 3.42 -3.72
C LEU A 91 4.04 2.14 -3.16
N ASP A 92 2.72 2.02 -3.27
CA ASP A 92 1.98 0.81 -2.89
C ASP A 92 1.63 0.00 -4.15
N VAL A 93 2.23 -1.17 -4.29
CA VAL A 93 2.14 -1.99 -5.51
C VAL A 93 1.02 -3.02 -5.38
N GLY A 94 0.06 -2.99 -6.31
CA GLY A 94 -1.12 -3.84 -6.28
C GLY A 94 -2.15 -3.41 -5.23
N GLY A 95 -2.17 -2.10 -4.87
CA GLY A 95 -3.05 -1.56 -3.84
C GLY A 95 -4.47 -1.25 -4.31
N GLY A 96 -4.89 -1.76 -5.47
CA GLY A 96 -6.24 -1.54 -6.02
C GLY A 96 -6.53 -0.06 -6.22
N ALA A 97 -7.76 0.37 -5.87
CA ALA A 97 -8.19 1.77 -5.97
C ALA A 97 -7.51 2.71 -4.94
N GLY A 98 -6.46 2.26 -4.25
CA GLY A 98 -5.64 3.07 -3.38
C GLY A 98 -6.28 3.46 -2.05
N ALA A 99 -7.19 2.66 -1.50
CA ALA A 99 -7.86 2.96 -0.23
C ALA A 99 -6.87 3.16 0.92
N HIS A 100 -5.82 2.34 0.95
CA HIS A 100 -4.74 2.43 1.94
C HIS A 100 -3.93 3.72 1.77
N VAL A 101 -3.48 4.01 0.56
CA VAL A 101 -2.75 5.24 0.21
C VAL A 101 -3.59 6.48 0.49
N LEU A 102 -4.89 6.45 0.18
CA LEU A 102 -5.82 7.54 0.49
C LEU A 102 -5.90 7.81 2.00
N SER A 103 -5.82 6.76 2.84
CA SER A 103 -5.80 6.94 4.29
C SER A 103 -4.54 7.68 4.75
N LEU A 104 -3.36 7.31 4.23
CA LEU A 104 -2.09 8.00 4.48
C LEU A 104 -2.12 9.45 3.96
N PHE A 105 -2.65 9.66 2.76
CA PHE A 105 -2.80 10.99 2.18
C PHE A 105 -3.65 11.93 3.06
N ARG A 106 -4.76 11.42 3.61
CA ARG A 106 -5.65 12.18 4.51
C ARG A 106 -5.00 12.59 5.82
N ILE A 107 -4.06 11.80 6.33
CA ILE A 107 -3.32 12.14 7.55
C ILE A 107 -2.08 12.99 7.29
N GLY A 108 -1.73 13.26 6.04
CA GLY A 108 -0.72 14.27 5.69
C GLY A 108 0.46 13.79 4.87
N PHE A 109 0.54 12.51 4.53
CA PHE A 109 1.55 12.01 3.59
C PHE A 109 1.17 12.45 2.17
N ARG A 110 1.94 13.34 1.56
CA ARG A 110 1.60 13.95 0.27
C ARG A 110 2.27 13.29 -0.93
N ARG A 111 3.30 12.50 -0.70
CA ARG A 111 4.11 11.84 -1.72
C ARG A 111 3.84 10.33 -1.73
N VAL A 112 2.56 9.96 -1.76
CA VAL A 112 2.10 8.56 -1.67
C VAL A 112 1.21 8.24 -2.86
N MET A 113 1.45 7.10 -3.50
CA MET A 113 0.70 6.64 -4.66
C MET A 113 0.59 5.12 -4.65
N SER A 114 -0.55 4.60 -5.07
CA SER A 114 -0.73 3.20 -5.41
C SER A 114 -0.60 2.99 -6.92
N VAL A 115 -0.20 1.80 -7.33
CA VAL A 115 -0.22 1.36 -8.72
C VAL A 115 -0.91 0.00 -8.82
N ASP A 116 -1.86 -0.11 -9.76
CA ASP A 116 -2.59 -1.36 -9.97
C ASP A 116 -3.14 -1.41 -11.41
N PRO A 117 -2.83 -2.45 -12.22
CA PRO A 117 -3.28 -2.54 -13.60
C PRO A 117 -4.78 -2.87 -13.75
N TYR A 118 -5.40 -3.40 -12.69
CA TYR A 118 -6.78 -3.90 -12.74
C TYR A 118 -7.83 -2.86 -12.37
N ILE A 119 -7.45 -1.68 -11.85
CA ILE A 119 -8.41 -0.58 -11.63
C ILE A 119 -8.96 -0.06 -12.96
N SER A 120 -10.17 0.47 -12.95
CA SER A 120 -10.85 0.95 -14.16
C SER A 120 -10.18 2.20 -14.74
N ARG A 121 -9.70 3.09 -13.88
CA ARG A 121 -9.07 4.38 -14.21
C ARG A 121 -8.23 4.86 -13.03
N ASP A 122 -7.44 5.91 -13.27
CA ASP A 122 -6.75 6.62 -12.18
C ASP A 122 -7.73 7.16 -11.15
N VAL A 123 -7.34 7.09 -9.88
CA VAL A 123 -8.12 7.60 -8.75
C VAL A 123 -7.44 8.84 -8.20
N LEU A 124 -8.20 9.94 -8.11
CA LEU A 124 -7.69 11.22 -7.66
C LEU A 124 -8.29 11.62 -6.30
N SER A 125 -7.51 12.39 -5.54
CA SER A 125 -7.97 13.15 -4.37
C SER A 125 -7.60 14.62 -4.53
N GLY A 126 -8.54 15.46 -4.93
CA GLY A 126 -8.25 16.78 -5.49
C GLY A 126 -7.51 16.63 -6.82
N ASN A 127 -6.34 17.25 -6.94
CA ASN A 127 -5.48 17.18 -8.13
C ASN A 127 -4.39 16.10 -8.02
N GLU A 128 -4.33 15.35 -6.92
CA GLU A 128 -3.29 14.35 -6.68
C GLU A 128 -3.76 12.95 -7.08
N ILE A 129 -2.91 12.21 -7.78
CA ILE A 129 -3.16 10.81 -8.13
C ILE A 129 -2.89 9.95 -6.89
N ILE A 130 -3.93 9.28 -6.39
CA ILE A 130 -3.87 8.35 -5.26
C ILE A 130 -3.62 6.92 -5.73
N ALA A 131 -4.27 6.52 -6.82
CA ALA A 131 -3.99 5.25 -7.47
C ALA A 131 -3.90 5.45 -8.98
N LYS A 132 -2.84 4.92 -9.56
CA LYS A 132 -2.57 4.98 -11.00
C LYS A 132 -2.88 3.62 -11.64
N LYS A 133 -3.62 3.65 -12.73
CA LYS A 133 -3.82 2.47 -13.57
C LYS A 133 -2.58 2.23 -14.42
N SER A 134 -1.68 1.37 -13.94
CA SER A 134 -0.42 1.10 -14.62
C SER A 134 0.17 -0.22 -14.12
N GLU A 135 1.00 -0.84 -14.91
CA GLU A 135 1.90 -1.91 -14.46
C GLU A 135 3.04 -1.31 -13.64
N LEU A 136 3.61 -2.09 -12.73
CA LEU A 136 4.80 -1.69 -11.96
C LEU A 136 5.98 -1.33 -12.88
N TYR A 137 6.10 -2.02 -14.01
CA TYR A 137 7.20 -1.86 -14.96
C TYR A 137 7.21 -0.50 -15.67
N ASP A 138 6.06 0.17 -15.74
CA ASP A 138 5.89 1.51 -16.32
C ASP A 138 6.11 2.64 -15.30
N ILE A 139 6.41 2.28 -14.05
CA ILE A 139 6.70 3.26 -13.01
C ILE A 139 8.18 3.63 -13.05
N HIS A 140 8.43 4.94 -12.86
CA HIS A 140 9.76 5.54 -12.87
C HIS A 140 9.99 6.40 -11.63
N GLY A 141 11.25 6.73 -11.38
CA GLY A 141 11.68 7.57 -10.26
C GLY A 141 12.11 6.73 -9.07
N GLN A 142 12.41 7.41 -7.96
CA GLN A 142 12.89 6.76 -6.74
C GLN A 142 11.89 6.94 -5.60
N TYR A 143 11.78 5.90 -4.77
CA TYR A 143 10.88 5.83 -3.62
C TYR A 143 11.66 5.51 -2.35
N ASP A 144 11.21 6.08 -1.24
CA ASP A 144 11.78 5.82 0.09
C ASP A 144 11.15 4.58 0.75
N LEU A 145 9.90 4.26 0.35
CA LEU A 145 9.21 3.05 0.77
C LEU A 145 8.39 2.48 -0.38
N ILE A 146 8.60 1.20 -0.68
CA ILE A 146 7.74 0.43 -1.59
C ILE A 146 7.01 -0.62 -0.76
N THR A 147 5.70 -0.73 -0.92
CA THR A 147 4.87 -1.66 -0.16
C THR A 147 4.15 -2.64 -1.08
N PHE A 148 4.05 -3.90 -0.61
CA PHE A 148 3.25 -4.94 -1.21
C PHE A 148 2.31 -5.47 -0.12
N HIS A 149 1.06 -5.04 -0.14
CA HIS A 149 0.05 -5.46 0.83
C HIS A 149 -0.88 -6.51 0.23
N HIS A 150 -0.63 -7.79 0.51
CA HIS A 150 -1.40 -8.91 -0.04
C HIS A 150 -1.49 -8.84 -1.57
N SER A 151 -0.39 -8.56 -2.23
CA SER A 151 -0.34 -8.39 -3.69
C SER A 151 0.79 -9.18 -4.34
N LEU A 152 1.97 -9.27 -3.71
CA LEU A 152 3.14 -9.94 -4.29
C LEU A 152 2.87 -11.42 -4.58
N GLU A 153 2.11 -12.09 -3.72
CA GLU A 153 1.71 -13.50 -3.87
C GLU A 153 0.85 -13.78 -5.11
N HIS A 154 0.21 -12.74 -5.66
CA HIS A 154 -0.62 -12.82 -6.85
C HIS A 154 0.10 -12.39 -8.13
N MET A 155 1.34 -11.92 -8.03
CA MET A 155 2.08 -11.43 -9.18
C MET A 155 2.82 -12.56 -9.89
N PRO A 156 2.71 -12.66 -11.22
CA PRO A 156 3.56 -13.56 -11.97
C PRO A 156 5.02 -13.08 -11.91
N SER A 157 5.97 -14.02 -11.91
CA SER A 157 7.41 -13.70 -11.94
C SER A 157 7.85 -12.78 -10.80
N GLN A 158 7.59 -13.17 -9.55
CA GLN A 158 7.92 -12.40 -8.34
C GLN A 158 9.38 -11.91 -8.30
N ALA A 159 10.32 -12.70 -8.82
CA ALA A 159 11.72 -12.29 -8.94
C ALA A 159 11.87 -11.01 -9.77
N ARG A 160 11.25 -10.94 -10.95
CA ARG A 160 11.29 -9.76 -11.82
C ARG A 160 10.59 -8.55 -11.18
N VAL A 161 9.52 -8.79 -10.40
CA VAL A 161 8.85 -7.74 -9.63
C VAL A 161 9.81 -7.16 -8.60
N MET A 162 10.57 -8.00 -7.90
CA MET A 162 11.57 -7.56 -6.92
C MET A 162 12.76 -6.87 -7.57
N GLU A 163 13.23 -7.31 -8.73
CA GLU A 163 14.23 -6.59 -9.53
C GLU A 163 13.76 -5.18 -9.88
N LYS A 164 12.51 -5.05 -10.37
CA LYS A 164 11.94 -3.73 -10.67
C LYS A 164 11.77 -2.87 -9.42
N ALA A 165 11.35 -3.45 -8.30
CA ALA A 165 11.27 -2.73 -7.03
C ALA A 165 12.66 -2.25 -6.57
N ALA A 166 13.71 -3.05 -6.76
CA ALA A 166 15.08 -2.67 -6.46
C ALA A 166 15.61 -1.52 -7.34
N GLU A 167 15.17 -1.42 -8.60
CA GLU A 167 15.49 -0.26 -9.46
C GLU A 167 14.82 1.03 -8.98
N LEU A 168 13.61 0.91 -8.41
CA LEU A 168 12.79 2.05 -7.97
C LEU A 168 13.10 2.50 -6.55
N ILE A 169 13.77 1.67 -5.74
CA ILE A 169 14.07 2.02 -4.35
C ILE A 169 15.30 2.92 -4.26
N GLY A 170 15.21 3.98 -3.47
CA GLY A 170 16.35 4.86 -3.19
C GLY A 170 17.40 4.20 -2.29
N PRO A 171 18.60 4.77 -2.17
CA PRO A 171 19.71 4.18 -1.43
C PRO A 171 19.40 3.82 0.02
N GLU A 172 18.61 4.63 0.70
CA GLU A 172 18.13 4.43 2.08
C GLU A 172 16.68 3.91 2.13
N GLY A 173 16.15 3.50 0.98
CA GLY A 173 14.77 3.07 0.83
C GLY A 173 14.55 1.67 1.42
N ARG A 174 13.30 1.34 1.64
CA ARG A 174 12.86 0.09 2.26
C ARG A 174 11.74 -0.54 1.47
N ILE A 175 11.71 -1.86 1.43
CA ILE A 175 10.61 -2.63 0.85
C ILE A 175 9.87 -3.31 2.00
N LEU A 176 8.56 -3.12 2.07
CA LEU A 176 7.67 -3.76 3.04
C LEU A 176 6.77 -4.74 2.31
N ILE A 177 6.94 -6.03 2.61
CA ILE A 177 6.11 -7.10 2.07
C ILE A 177 5.22 -7.63 3.19
N ARG A 178 3.93 -7.68 2.93
CA ARG A 178 2.94 -8.29 3.80
C ARG A 178 2.13 -9.30 3.00
N ILE A 179 2.19 -10.54 3.43
CA ILE A 179 1.44 -11.69 2.88
C ILE A 179 0.55 -12.29 3.97
N PRO A 180 -0.47 -13.09 3.62
CA PRO A 180 -1.34 -13.78 4.58
C PRO A 180 -0.57 -14.66 5.54
#